data_afc302b1abc2fa87e3c219c0cd9e791b
#
_entry.id   afc302b1abc2fa87e3c219c0cd9e791b
#
_cell.length_a   1.000
_cell.length_b   1.000
_cell.length_c   1.000
_cell.angle_alpha   90.00
_cell.angle_beta   90.00
_cell.angle_gamma   90.00
#
_symmetry.space_group_name_H-M   'P 1'
#
loop_
_entity.id
_entity.type
_entity.pdbx_description
1 polymer ?
#
loop_
_entity_poly.entity_id
_entity_poly.type
_entity_poly.pdbx_seq_one_letter_code
_entity_poly.pdbx_strand_id
1 'polypeptide(L)'
;MELRSLFSNIFGNDKNTTPPERATELKILDDRKAVFTPYRGDFENDPDVLKCIDAIARNGAKMHPRHIRNYADKMENLKGNLYKILAKQPNEIQNAYQFYYQVISNLELYNDSFVYIQRDKDLKVTGLYPLNFKEGKYYEYQGKLWLRLKFGRKTERFVPYDSCIHLTRFVGEDGLFGGSPKAIIKTLSIKHVVDEGIINAIKTTQAIKGVIKSTQAMLKPEDVKKMRDQFVEDFVKKGDKSGIGGLDATTDFTPVKIEPTTASDGQVKNIDNKLLAYFGISDEIIQSKYTEDQWNAFYESVLEPIGLQMSLEFTNKLFTPTEKNFGNEIIFESNRLQYASNKTKIELLRYANNIMTVNELREVFNLAPREGGDIIMQSLNFIDSTIASDYQLGENNSDDTNDNNEENEE
;
A
#
# COMPACT_ATOMS: atom_id res chain seq x y z
N MET A 1 -24.07 -11.79 9.64
CA MET A 1 -23.39 -13.07 9.30
C MET A 1 -22.32 -13.29 10.35
N GLU A 2 -22.44 -14.35 11.14
CA GLU A 2 -21.48 -14.57 12.23
C GLU A 2 -20.11 -14.93 11.68
N LEU A 3 -19.06 -14.31 12.19
CA LEU A 3 -17.65 -14.59 11.87
C LEU A 3 -17.33 -16.11 11.88
N ARG A 4 -18.06 -16.92 12.64
CA ARG A 4 -17.92 -18.39 12.69
C ARG A 4 -18.20 -19.08 11.35
N SER A 5 -19.17 -18.60 10.57
CA SER A 5 -19.51 -19.22 9.27
C SER A 5 -18.46 -18.93 8.21
N LEU A 6 -17.86 -17.72 8.23
CA LEU A 6 -16.76 -17.35 7.37
C LEU A 6 -15.51 -18.19 7.64
N PHE A 7 -15.16 -18.43 8.91
CA PHE A 7 -13.99 -19.23 9.27
C PHE A 7 -14.16 -20.71 8.90
N SER A 8 -15.37 -21.28 8.99
CA SER A 8 -15.60 -22.65 8.54
C SER A 8 -15.47 -22.80 7.04
N ASN A 9 -15.82 -21.77 6.28
CA ASN A 9 -15.69 -21.76 4.82
C ASN A 9 -14.23 -21.56 4.36
N ILE A 10 -13.46 -20.73 5.08
CA ILE A 10 -12.07 -20.45 4.74
C ILE A 10 -11.16 -21.64 5.07
N PHE A 11 -11.29 -22.20 6.27
CA PHE A 11 -10.36 -23.23 6.76
C PHE A 11 -10.86 -24.67 6.55
N GLY A 12 -12.08 -24.85 5.99
CA GLY A 12 -12.69 -26.15 5.82
C GLY A 12 -12.92 -26.90 7.15
N ASN A 13 -13.56 -28.05 7.06
CA ASN A 13 -13.69 -29.00 8.18
C ASN A 13 -12.54 -30.03 8.21
N ASP A 14 -11.40 -29.71 7.62
CA ASP A 14 -10.28 -30.64 7.50
C ASP A 14 -9.67 -30.92 8.87
N LYS A 15 -9.96 -32.10 9.38
CA LYS A 15 -9.38 -32.63 10.62
C LYS A 15 -7.86 -32.84 10.54
N ASN A 16 -7.27 -32.72 9.35
CA ASN A 16 -5.85 -32.96 9.09
C ASN A 16 -4.96 -31.70 9.21
N THR A 17 -5.55 -30.52 9.42
CA THR A 17 -4.78 -29.26 9.46
C THR A 17 -4.46 -28.77 10.88
N THR A 18 -4.98 -29.41 11.92
CA THR A 18 -4.68 -29.04 13.30
C THR A 18 -3.77 -30.08 13.96
N PRO A 19 -2.61 -29.69 14.50
CA PRO A 19 -1.90 -30.55 15.43
C PRO A 19 -2.83 -30.92 16.59
N PRO A 20 -2.82 -32.14 17.12
CA PRO A 20 -3.67 -32.49 18.25
C PRO A 20 -3.45 -31.53 19.40
N GLU A 21 -4.53 -31.04 20.02
CA GLU A 21 -4.50 -30.06 21.12
C GLU A 21 -3.59 -30.44 22.32
N ARG A 22 -3.14 -31.69 22.38
CA ARG A 22 -2.26 -32.27 23.40
C ARG A 22 -0.92 -32.75 22.85
N ALA A 23 -0.44 -32.20 21.74
CA ALA A 23 0.87 -32.58 21.26
C ALA A 23 1.96 -32.09 22.23
N THR A 24 2.52 -33.01 22.99
CA THR A 24 3.72 -32.83 23.83
C THR A 24 4.97 -32.47 23.02
N GLU A 25 4.86 -32.46 21.70
CA GLU A 25 5.95 -32.22 20.73
C GLU A 25 5.93 -30.83 20.11
N LEU A 26 4.99 -29.94 20.52
CA LEU A 26 4.99 -28.54 20.07
C LEU A 26 6.20 -27.81 20.69
N LYS A 27 7.22 -27.57 19.90
CA LYS A 27 8.39 -26.81 20.31
C LYS A 27 8.25 -25.36 19.82
N ILE A 28 8.33 -24.42 20.75
CA ILE A 28 8.44 -22.99 20.41
C ILE A 28 9.85 -22.78 19.87
N LEU A 29 9.96 -22.28 18.62
CA LEU A 29 11.24 -22.06 17.96
C LEU A 29 12.02 -20.87 18.55
N ASP A 30 11.32 -19.97 19.23
CA ASP A 30 11.94 -18.80 19.83
C ASP A 30 11.56 -18.66 21.31
N ASP A 31 12.57 -18.66 22.18
CA ASP A 31 12.45 -18.35 23.62
C ASP A 31 12.26 -16.83 23.84
N ARG A 32 12.53 -16.01 22.82
CA ARG A 32 12.26 -14.59 22.78
C ARG A 32 10.88 -14.41 22.15
N LYS A 33 9.90 -14.17 22.94
CA LYS A 33 8.51 -13.83 22.61
C LYS A 33 8.30 -13.18 21.22
N ALA A 34 8.55 -13.87 20.11
CA ALA A 34 8.15 -13.47 18.78
C ALA A 34 6.62 -13.58 18.70
N VAL A 35 5.95 -12.63 19.34
CA VAL A 35 4.51 -12.50 19.32
C VAL A 35 4.19 -11.36 18.39
N PHE A 36 3.65 -11.67 17.23
CA PHE A 36 2.99 -10.65 16.44
C PHE A 36 1.77 -10.19 17.23
N THR A 37 1.87 -9.03 17.82
CA THR A 37 0.75 -8.32 18.44
C THR A 37 0.58 -7.03 17.66
N PRO A 38 -0.47 -6.92 16.82
CA PRO A 38 -0.76 -5.66 16.17
C PRO A 38 -0.90 -4.58 17.24
N TYR A 39 -0.25 -3.45 17.00
CA TYR A 39 -0.31 -2.32 17.92
C TYR A 39 -1.77 -1.86 18.08
N ARG A 40 -2.22 -1.76 19.33
CA ARG A 40 -3.60 -1.41 19.71
C ARG A 40 -3.74 0.05 20.14
N GLY A 41 -2.95 0.96 19.61
CA GLY A 41 -3.21 2.37 19.76
C GLY A 41 -4.23 2.83 18.70
N ASP A 42 -4.54 4.10 18.66
CA ASP A 42 -5.35 4.73 17.62
C ASP A 42 -4.67 4.76 16.24
N PHE A 43 -3.51 4.08 16.11
CA PHE A 43 -2.71 3.98 14.89
C PHE A 43 -3.54 3.46 13.70
N GLU A 44 -4.37 2.44 13.94
CA GLU A 44 -5.23 1.84 12.89
C GLU A 44 -6.34 2.79 12.42
N ASN A 45 -6.69 3.78 13.23
CA ASN A 45 -7.76 4.75 12.96
C ASN A 45 -7.25 6.17 12.77
N ASP A 46 -5.93 6.38 12.83
CA ASP A 46 -5.34 7.69 12.63
C ASP A 46 -5.51 8.14 11.17
N PRO A 47 -6.17 9.29 10.90
CA PRO A 47 -6.46 9.73 9.53
C PRO A 47 -5.21 9.97 8.70
N ASP A 48 -4.10 10.39 9.30
CA ASP A 48 -2.86 10.67 8.59
C ASP A 48 -2.12 9.40 8.22
N VAL A 49 -2.21 8.37 9.05
CA VAL A 49 -1.73 7.02 8.74
C VAL A 49 -2.56 6.42 7.62
N LEU A 50 -3.90 6.47 7.74
CA LEU A 50 -4.80 5.90 6.76
C LEU A 50 -4.64 6.51 5.37
N LYS A 51 -4.43 7.84 5.27
CA LYS A 51 -4.18 8.48 3.97
C LYS A 51 -2.88 8.03 3.32
N CYS A 52 -1.83 7.78 4.13
CA CYS A 52 -0.55 7.26 3.65
C CYS A 52 -0.71 5.82 3.13
N ILE A 53 -1.35 4.97 3.92
CA ILE A 53 -1.63 3.57 3.56
C ILE A 53 -2.51 3.49 2.32
N ASP A 54 -3.58 4.30 2.25
CA ASP A 54 -4.45 4.36 1.08
C ASP A 54 -3.67 4.73 -0.19
N ALA A 55 -2.78 5.73 -0.11
CA ALA A 55 -1.98 6.13 -1.26
C ALA A 55 -1.10 4.99 -1.80
N ILE A 56 -0.50 4.17 -0.93
CA ILE A 56 0.30 3.02 -1.32
C ILE A 56 -0.60 1.88 -1.80
N ALA A 57 -1.61 1.51 -1.02
CA ALA A 57 -2.45 0.36 -1.30
C ALA A 57 -3.28 0.52 -2.57
N ARG A 58 -3.90 1.70 -2.82
CA ARG A 58 -4.68 1.95 -4.03
C ARG A 58 -3.84 1.91 -5.31
N ASN A 59 -2.56 2.29 -5.23
CA ASN A 59 -1.66 2.25 -6.37
C ASN A 59 -1.02 0.87 -6.53
N GLY A 60 -0.63 0.23 -5.43
CA GLY A 60 -0.11 -1.13 -5.45
C GLY A 60 -1.15 -2.17 -5.92
N ALA A 61 -2.42 -1.99 -5.54
CA ALA A 61 -3.50 -2.88 -5.98
C ALA A 61 -3.79 -2.82 -7.50
N LYS A 62 -3.21 -1.87 -8.23
CA LYS A 62 -3.28 -1.80 -9.69
C LYS A 62 -2.24 -2.71 -10.37
N MET A 63 -1.28 -3.26 -9.64
CA MET A 63 -0.34 -4.23 -10.20
C MET A 63 -1.09 -5.47 -10.68
N HIS A 64 -0.78 -5.90 -11.89
CA HIS A 64 -1.42 -7.04 -12.50
C HIS A 64 -0.58 -8.31 -12.31
N PRO A 65 -1.10 -9.32 -11.61
CA PRO A 65 -0.43 -10.61 -11.52
C PRO A 65 -0.49 -11.33 -12.86
N ARG A 66 0.65 -11.86 -13.30
CA ARG A 66 0.74 -12.74 -14.47
C ARG A 66 1.31 -14.08 -14.03
N HIS A 67 0.69 -15.15 -14.49
CA HIS A 67 1.26 -16.49 -14.41
C HIS A 67 2.04 -16.73 -15.69
N ILE A 68 3.35 -16.78 -15.58
CA ILE A 68 4.25 -17.03 -16.71
C ILE A 68 4.91 -18.40 -16.56
N ARG A 69 5.35 -18.92 -17.69
CA ARG A 69 6.24 -20.07 -17.76
C ARG A 69 7.46 -19.71 -18.61
N ASN A 70 8.61 -19.72 -17.97
CA ASN A 70 9.88 -19.56 -18.62
C ASN A 70 10.46 -20.92 -18.96
N TYR A 71 10.49 -21.28 -20.24
CA TYR A 71 11.06 -22.52 -20.71
C TYR A 71 11.98 -22.28 -21.90
N ALA A 72 13.24 -22.68 -21.76
CA ALA A 72 14.29 -22.38 -22.72
C ALA A 72 14.31 -20.87 -23.05
N ASP A 73 14.19 -20.47 -24.27
CA ASP A 73 14.23 -19.05 -24.68
C ASP A 73 12.83 -18.43 -24.90
N LYS A 74 11.79 -19.05 -24.32
CA LYS A 74 10.40 -18.59 -24.49
C LYS A 74 9.74 -18.30 -23.15
N MET A 75 9.13 -17.12 -23.05
CA MET A 75 8.25 -16.75 -21.97
C MET A 75 6.79 -16.85 -22.45
N GLU A 76 5.99 -17.66 -21.80
CA GLU A 76 4.58 -17.89 -22.14
C GLU A 76 3.67 -17.38 -21.01
N ASN A 77 2.67 -16.60 -21.34
CA ASN A 77 1.62 -16.18 -20.40
C ASN A 77 0.51 -17.24 -20.29
N LEU A 78 0.36 -17.85 -19.13
CA LEU A 78 -0.63 -18.88 -18.87
C LEU A 78 -1.93 -18.28 -18.32
N LYS A 79 -3.02 -18.40 -19.07
CA LYS A 79 -4.36 -17.91 -18.71
C LYS A 79 -5.27 -19.00 -18.11
N GLY A 80 -4.70 -19.89 -17.29
CA GLY A 80 -5.40 -20.97 -16.62
C GLY A 80 -6.28 -20.55 -15.44
N ASN A 81 -6.69 -21.53 -14.61
CA ASN A 81 -7.51 -21.27 -13.42
C ASN A 81 -6.78 -20.40 -12.38
N LEU A 82 -5.49 -20.65 -12.18
CA LEU A 82 -4.67 -19.85 -11.26
C LEU A 82 -4.63 -18.37 -11.66
N TYR A 83 -4.49 -18.07 -12.95
CA TYR A 83 -4.57 -16.70 -13.45
C TYR A 83 -5.93 -16.05 -13.12
N LYS A 84 -7.05 -16.78 -13.26
CA LYS A 84 -8.38 -16.26 -12.93
C LYS A 84 -8.50 -15.91 -11.44
N ILE A 85 -7.98 -16.77 -10.57
CA ILE A 85 -7.93 -16.54 -9.12
C ILE A 85 -7.09 -15.30 -8.83
N LEU A 86 -5.88 -15.19 -9.38
CA LEU A 86 -4.98 -14.08 -9.10
C LEU A 86 -5.46 -12.77 -9.71
N ALA A 87 -5.86 -12.76 -10.98
CA ALA A 87 -6.10 -11.52 -11.73
C ALA A 87 -7.55 -11.04 -11.70
N LYS A 88 -8.52 -11.87 -11.32
CA LYS A 88 -9.94 -11.49 -11.35
C LYS A 88 -10.62 -11.62 -10.00
N GLN A 89 -10.66 -12.81 -9.44
CA GLN A 89 -11.43 -13.11 -8.23
C GLN A 89 -10.67 -14.10 -7.33
N PRO A 90 -9.86 -13.59 -6.39
CA PRO A 90 -9.08 -14.42 -5.48
C PRO A 90 -9.93 -15.24 -4.52
N ASN A 91 -11.10 -14.79 -4.16
CA ASN A 91 -12.04 -15.48 -3.28
C ASN A 91 -13.49 -15.06 -3.57
N GLU A 92 -14.46 -15.72 -2.91
CA GLU A 92 -15.90 -15.48 -3.11
C GLU A 92 -16.37 -14.06 -2.72
N ILE A 93 -15.58 -13.35 -1.90
CA ILE A 93 -15.98 -12.08 -1.28
C ILE A 93 -15.37 -10.90 -2.01
N GLN A 94 -14.14 -11.05 -2.53
CA GLN A 94 -13.32 -9.95 -3.02
C GLN A 94 -12.94 -10.14 -4.48
N ASN A 95 -12.99 -9.07 -5.25
CA ASN A 95 -12.29 -9.00 -6.53
C ASN A 95 -10.78 -8.80 -6.31
N ALA A 96 -9.99 -8.95 -7.38
CA ALA A 96 -8.52 -8.86 -7.30
C ALA A 96 -8.04 -7.51 -6.73
N TYR A 97 -8.66 -6.38 -7.14
CA TYR A 97 -8.28 -5.06 -6.64
C TYR A 97 -8.51 -4.94 -5.12
N GLN A 98 -9.67 -5.34 -4.62
CA GLN A 98 -9.99 -5.30 -3.19
C GLN A 98 -9.07 -6.20 -2.37
N PHE A 99 -8.75 -7.36 -2.91
CA PHE A 99 -7.84 -8.32 -2.29
C PHE A 99 -6.44 -7.74 -2.14
N TYR A 100 -5.82 -7.26 -3.22
CA TYR A 100 -4.47 -6.69 -3.16
C TYR A 100 -4.42 -5.39 -2.36
N TYR A 101 -5.46 -4.56 -2.44
CA TYR A 101 -5.61 -3.39 -1.58
C TYR A 101 -5.52 -3.78 -0.11
N GLN A 102 -6.26 -4.82 0.31
CA GLN A 102 -6.23 -5.28 1.69
C GLN A 102 -4.88 -5.90 2.08
N VAL A 103 -4.28 -6.71 1.20
CA VAL A 103 -2.96 -7.32 1.44
C VAL A 103 -1.90 -6.26 1.67
N ILE A 104 -1.85 -5.23 0.81
CA ILE A 104 -0.89 -4.13 0.92
C ILE A 104 -1.22 -3.24 2.13
N SER A 105 -2.50 -2.96 2.38
CA SER A 105 -2.90 -2.21 3.58
C SER A 105 -2.46 -2.91 4.87
N ASN A 106 -2.61 -4.23 4.96
CA ASN A 106 -2.14 -5.00 6.10
C ASN A 106 -0.61 -4.94 6.25
N LEU A 107 0.11 -5.02 5.12
CA LEU A 107 1.57 -4.93 5.11
C LEU A 107 2.05 -3.58 5.65
N GLU A 108 1.45 -2.48 5.20
CA GLU A 108 1.81 -1.13 5.64
C GLU A 108 1.39 -0.83 7.07
N LEU A 109 0.24 -1.37 7.50
CA LEU A 109 -0.33 -1.12 8.83
C LEU A 109 0.40 -1.92 9.92
N TYR A 110 0.68 -3.19 9.66
CA TYR A 110 1.20 -4.13 10.65
C TYR A 110 2.67 -4.52 10.42
N ASN A 111 3.28 -4.08 9.32
CA ASN A 111 4.56 -4.54 8.80
C ASN A 111 4.60 -6.04 8.47
N ASP A 112 3.45 -6.70 8.49
CA ASP A 112 3.22 -8.08 8.14
C ASP A 112 1.89 -8.23 7.41
N SER A 113 1.88 -9.04 6.38
CA SER A 113 0.64 -9.43 5.72
C SER A 113 0.62 -10.92 5.42
N PHE A 114 -0.43 -11.60 5.85
CA PHE A 114 -0.60 -13.03 5.65
C PHE A 114 -1.80 -13.30 4.77
N VAL A 115 -1.60 -14.20 3.81
CA VAL A 115 -2.67 -14.69 2.93
C VAL A 115 -2.74 -16.20 3.03
N TYR A 116 -3.89 -16.73 3.40
CA TYR A 116 -4.14 -18.17 3.43
C TYR A 116 -4.45 -18.69 2.03
N ILE A 117 -3.79 -19.79 1.64
CA ILE A 117 -3.99 -20.47 0.38
C ILE A 117 -4.95 -21.63 0.62
N GLN A 118 -6.18 -21.51 0.13
CA GLN A 118 -7.13 -22.61 0.12
C GLN A 118 -6.84 -23.55 -1.04
N ARG A 119 -6.78 -24.85 -0.75
CA ARG A 119 -6.54 -25.92 -1.75
C ARG A 119 -7.64 -26.97 -1.68
N ASP A 120 -7.92 -27.58 -2.80
CA ASP A 120 -8.81 -28.74 -2.88
C ASP A 120 -8.07 -30.04 -2.49
N LYS A 121 -8.77 -31.19 -2.60
CA LYS A 121 -8.20 -32.50 -2.31
C LYS A 121 -7.06 -32.89 -3.24
N ASP A 122 -7.01 -32.30 -4.43
CA ASP A 122 -5.97 -32.52 -5.43
C ASP A 122 -4.82 -31.49 -5.27
N LEU A 123 -4.79 -30.75 -4.15
CA LEU A 123 -3.82 -29.69 -3.83
C LEU A 123 -3.86 -28.49 -4.79
N LYS A 124 -4.89 -28.37 -5.64
CA LYS A 124 -5.06 -27.22 -6.52
C LYS A 124 -5.58 -26.01 -5.73
N VAL A 125 -5.06 -24.85 -6.05
CA VAL A 125 -5.50 -23.59 -5.42
C VAL A 125 -6.93 -23.26 -5.85
N THR A 126 -7.81 -23.08 -4.87
CA THR A 126 -9.22 -22.71 -5.05
C THR A 126 -9.54 -21.32 -4.58
N GLY A 127 -8.74 -20.75 -3.68
CA GLY A 127 -8.94 -19.39 -3.19
C GLY A 127 -7.77 -18.86 -2.39
N LEU A 128 -7.73 -17.53 -2.26
CA LEU A 128 -6.74 -16.78 -1.49
C LEU A 128 -7.47 -15.84 -0.53
N TYR A 129 -7.14 -15.88 0.76
CA TYR A 129 -7.83 -15.12 1.80
C TYR A 129 -6.86 -14.34 2.65
N PRO A 130 -6.94 -13.00 2.68
CA PRO A 130 -6.12 -12.18 3.57
C PRO A 130 -6.53 -12.47 5.02
N LEU A 131 -5.54 -12.70 5.89
CA LEU A 131 -5.77 -13.05 7.28
C LEU A 131 -5.64 -11.82 8.18
N ASN A 132 -6.73 -11.48 8.87
CA ASN A 132 -6.75 -10.45 9.91
C ASN A 132 -6.82 -11.12 11.28
N PHE A 133 -5.68 -11.25 11.95
CA PHE A 133 -5.57 -11.85 13.28
C PHE A 133 -4.95 -10.89 14.28
N LYS A 134 -5.16 -11.18 15.58
CA LYS A 134 -4.70 -10.31 16.68
C LYS A 134 -3.33 -10.69 17.21
N GLU A 135 -2.95 -11.93 17.08
CA GLU A 135 -1.73 -12.50 17.61
C GLU A 135 -1.32 -13.70 16.76
N GLY A 136 -0.06 -13.78 16.37
CA GLY A 136 0.53 -14.89 15.66
C GLY A 136 1.80 -15.38 16.35
N LYS A 137 2.03 -16.70 16.36
CA LYS A 137 3.25 -17.32 16.87
C LYS A 137 3.68 -18.45 15.95
N TYR A 138 4.98 -18.61 15.79
CA TYR A 138 5.56 -19.73 15.07
C TYR A 138 5.77 -20.93 16.00
N TYR A 139 5.47 -22.11 15.48
CA TYR A 139 5.69 -23.39 16.13
C TYR A 139 6.33 -24.36 15.16
N GLU A 140 7.17 -25.24 15.67
CA GLU A 140 7.65 -26.41 14.95
C GLU A 140 6.85 -27.64 15.41
N TYR A 141 6.34 -28.40 14.45
CA TYR A 141 5.68 -29.67 14.71
C TYR A 141 6.03 -30.66 13.60
N GLN A 142 6.60 -31.82 14.00
CA GLN A 142 7.07 -32.86 13.07
C GLN A 142 8.02 -32.34 11.96
N GLY A 143 8.94 -31.45 12.33
CA GLY A 143 9.89 -30.83 11.39
C GLY A 143 9.28 -29.85 10.40
N LYS A 144 8.02 -29.46 10.57
CA LYS A 144 7.33 -28.46 9.77
C LYS A 144 7.01 -27.22 10.58
N LEU A 145 7.08 -26.07 9.92
CA LEU A 145 6.73 -24.78 10.50
C LEU A 145 5.21 -24.57 10.48
N TRP A 146 4.67 -24.16 11.61
CA TRP A 146 3.25 -23.87 11.81
C TRP A 146 3.04 -22.49 12.37
N LEU A 147 1.94 -21.85 11.98
CA LEU A 147 1.47 -20.58 12.54
C LEU A 147 0.26 -20.86 13.45
N ARG A 148 0.36 -20.40 14.70
CA ARG A 148 -0.78 -20.29 15.58
C ARG A 148 -1.35 -18.87 15.44
N LEU A 149 -2.57 -18.75 14.96
CA LEU A 149 -3.24 -17.49 14.70
C LEU A 149 -4.42 -17.33 15.65
N LYS A 150 -4.52 -16.16 16.29
CA LYS A 150 -5.60 -15.81 17.21
C LYS A 150 -6.46 -14.71 16.62
N PHE A 151 -7.69 -15.03 16.24
CA PHE A 151 -8.63 -14.12 15.58
C PHE A 151 -9.51 -13.32 16.54
N GLY A 152 -9.62 -13.72 17.78
CA GLY A 152 -10.43 -13.07 18.79
C GLY A 152 -10.07 -13.54 20.19
N ARG A 153 -10.99 -13.35 21.15
CA ARG A 153 -10.72 -13.76 22.54
C ARG A 153 -10.60 -15.28 22.72
N LYS A 154 -11.34 -16.06 21.89
CA LYS A 154 -11.44 -17.53 22.05
C LYS A 154 -11.17 -18.33 20.77
N THR A 155 -10.94 -17.68 19.64
CA THR A 155 -10.78 -18.38 18.35
C THR A 155 -9.32 -18.42 17.98
N GLU A 156 -8.73 -19.61 18.06
CA GLU A 156 -7.36 -19.89 17.64
C GLU A 156 -7.37 -20.93 16.51
N ARG A 157 -6.43 -20.81 15.59
CA ARG A 157 -6.21 -21.76 14.50
C ARG A 157 -4.72 -22.01 14.33
N PHE A 158 -4.37 -23.25 14.06
CA PHE A 158 -3.04 -23.63 13.62
C PHE A 158 -3.09 -23.85 12.12
N VAL A 159 -2.18 -23.21 11.41
CA VAL A 159 -2.08 -23.25 9.95
C VAL A 159 -0.65 -23.62 9.57
N PRO A 160 -0.46 -24.58 8.65
CA PRO A 160 0.89 -24.85 8.13
C PRO A 160 1.42 -23.57 7.46
N TYR A 161 2.67 -23.22 7.75
CA TYR A 161 3.29 -22.03 7.16
C TYR A 161 3.37 -22.09 5.64
N ASP A 162 3.51 -23.30 5.06
CA ASP A 162 3.51 -23.53 3.62
C ASP A 162 2.17 -23.18 2.94
N SER A 163 1.08 -23.12 3.74
CA SER A 163 -0.24 -22.73 3.26
C SER A 163 -0.50 -21.23 3.42
N CYS A 164 0.51 -20.45 3.82
CA CYS A 164 0.41 -19.01 3.99
C CYS A 164 1.47 -18.29 3.15
N ILE A 165 1.04 -17.32 2.34
CA ILE A 165 1.93 -16.31 1.78
C ILE A 165 2.16 -15.29 2.88
N HIS A 166 3.41 -14.94 3.13
CA HIS A 166 3.80 -14.02 4.17
C HIS A 166 4.67 -12.91 3.60
N LEU A 167 4.15 -11.69 3.62
CA LEU A 167 4.88 -10.48 3.24
C LEU A 167 5.31 -9.74 4.49
N THR A 168 6.54 -9.24 4.50
CA THR A 168 7.13 -8.54 5.65
C THR A 168 7.69 -7.19 5.25
N ARG A 169 7.58 -6.21 6.16
CA ARG A 169 8.22 -4.91 6.06
C ARG A 169 9.03 -4.64 7.32
N PHE A 170 10.20 -4.02 7.19
CA PHE A 170 11.10 -3.80 8.32
C PHE A 170 11.33 -5.08 9.13
N VAL A 171 12.05 -6.03 8.54
CA VAL A 171 12.33 -7.34 9.19
C VAL A 171 12.75 -7.15 10.64
N GLY A 172 12.05 -7.82 11.57
CA GLY A 172 12.32 -7.76 13.00
C GLY A 172 13.63 -8.45 13.38
N GLU A 173 14.04 -8.32 14.65
CA GLU A 173 15.28 -8.92 15.16
C GLU A 173 15.31 -10.46 15.08
N ASP A 174 14.12 -11.08 15.10
CA ASP A 174 13.95 -12.53 14.98
C ASP A 174 14.01 -13.04 13.53
N GLY A 175 13.91 -12.14 12.55
CA GLY A 175 13.88 -12.48 11.14
C GLY A 175 12.61 -13.23 10.68
N LEU A 176 11.63 -13.42 11.57
CA LEU A 176 10.40 -14.18 11.29
C LEU A 176 9.22 -13.28 11.00
N PHE A 177 9.12 -12.17 11.71
CA PHE A 177 8.06 -11.19 11.55
C PHE A 177 8.60 -9.84 11.12
N GLY A 178 7.75 -8.99 10.61
CA GLY A 178 8.06 -7.60 10.35
C GLY A 178 8.34 -6.82 11.62
N GLY A 179 9.06 -5.72 11.49
CA GLY A 179 9.44 -4.86 12.60
C GLY A 179 8.24 -4.22 13.28
N SER A 180 8.38 -3.92 14.56
CA SER A 180 7.32 -3.26 15.32
C SER A 180 7.11 -1.81 14.83
N PRO A 181 5.87 -1.33 14.65
CA PRO A 181 5.57 0.06 14.31
C PRO A 181 5.84 1.07 15.44
N LYS A 182 6.52 0.65 16.52
CA LYS A 182 6.81 1.50 17.70
C LYS A 182 7.53 2.81 17.34
N ALA A 183 8.36 2.81 16.30
CA ALA A 183 9.09 4.00 15.88
C ALA A 183 8.17 5.15 15.46
N ILE A 184 7.10 4.83 14.70
CA ILE A 184 6.15 5.83 14.22
C ILE A 184 5.16 6.26 15.29
N ILE A 185 4.86 5.39 16.25
CA ILE A 185 3.93 5.66 17.35
C ILE A 185 4.36 6.88 18.16
N LYS A 186 5.66 7.02 18.42
CA LYS A 186 6.19 8.19 19.12
C LYS A 186 5.89 9.48 18.34
N THR A 187 6.05 9.46 17.03
CA THR A 187 5.75 10.61 16.16
C THR A 187 4.26 10.94 16.18
N LEU A 188 3.39 9.94 16.11
CA LEU A 188 1.94 10.12 16.21
C LEU A 188 1.50 10.62 17.58
N SER A 189 2.12 10.14 18.66
CA SER A 189 1.85 10.65 20.01
C SER A 189 2.19 12.15 20.13
N ILE A 190 3.30 12.58 19.55
CA ILE A 190 3.66 14.01 19.52
C ILE A 190 2.65 14.79 18.68
N LYS A 191 2.25 14.29 17.52
CA LYS A 191 1.24 14.92 16.68
C LYS A 191 -0.08 15.11 17.43
N HIS A 192 -0.56 14.05 18.08
CA HIS A 192 -1.78 14.10 18.87
C HIS A 192 -1.75 15.17 19.98
N VAL A 193 -0.62 15.30 20.69
CA VAL A 193 -0.44 16.37 21.70
C VAL A 193 -0.46 17.75 21.06
N VAL A 194 0.10 17.91 19.85
CA VAL A 194 0.06 19.17 19.11
C VAL A 194 -1.37 19.52 18.71
N ASP A 195 -2.12 18.56 18.18
CA ASP A 195 -3.53 18.73 17.79
C ASP A 195 -4.41 19.07 19.01
N GLU A 196 -4.23 18.37 20.13
CA GLU A 196 -4.89 18.71 21.38
C GLU A 196 -4.51 20.12 21.87
N GLY A 197 -3.25 20.50 21.71
CA GLY A 197 -2.76 21.86 22.01
C GLY A 197 -3.49 22.92 21.18
N ILE A 198 -3.67 22.67 19.89
CA ILE A 198 -4.42 23.58 18.99
C ILE A 198 -5.89 23.65 19.41
N ILE A 199 -6.54 22.50 19.67
CA ILE A 199 -7.92 22.46 20.13
C ILE A 199 -8.09 23.24 21.45
N ASN A 200 -7.18 23.05 22.40
CA ASN A 200 -7.20 23.75 23.67
C ASN A 200 -6.93 25.26 23.52
N ALA A 201 -6.05 25.63 22.59
CA ALA A 201 -5.81 27.01 22.24
C ALA A 201 -7.08 27.69 21.73
N ILE A 202 -7.79 27.07 20.80
CA ILE A 202 -9.06 27.57 20.25
C ILE A 202 -10.11 27.70 21.36
N LYS A 203 -10.28 26.68 22.21
CA LYS A 203 -11.21 26.72 23.34
C LYS A 203 -10.86 27.82 24.35
N THR A 204 -9.56 28.05 24.56
CA THR A 204 -9.08 29.05 25.52
C THR A 204 -9.27 30.47 25.00
N THR A 205 -9.08 30.70 23.68
CA THR A 205 -9.32 32.00 23.04
C THR A 205 -10.79 32.37 22.97
N GLN A 206 -11.69 31.39 22.91
CA GLN A 206 -13.13 31.61 22.93
C GLN A 206 -13.68 31.92 24.33
N ALA A 207 -12.93 31.58 25.37
CA ALA A 207 -13.33 31.86 26.74
C ALA A 207 -12.94 33.28 27.17
N ILE A 208 -13.90 34.06 27.59
CA ILE A 208 -13.65 35.40 28.20
C ILE A 208 -12.92 35.19 29.52
N LYS A 209 -11.67 35.62 29.57
CA LYS A 209 -10.88 35.58 30.81
C LYS A 209 -10.47 37.01 31.18
N GLY A 210 -10.62 37.32 32.44
CA GLY A 210 -10.28 38.62 32.95
C GLY A 210 -10.23 38.64 34.48
N VAL A 211 -9.75 39.74 35.00
CA VAL A 211 -9.72 39.99 36.42
C VAL A 211 -10.75 41.06 36.72
N ILE A 212 -11.65 40.76 37.63
CA ILE A 212 -12.60 41.72 38.18
C ILE A 212 -11.92 42.40 39.36
N LYS A 213 -11.80 43.72 39.30
CA LYS A 213 -11.28 44.56 40.39
C LYS A 213 -12.43 45.33 40.99
N SER A 214 -12.50 45.34 42.29
CA SER A 214 -13.38 46.26 43.02
C SER A 214 -12.59 47.46 43.50
N THR A 215 -13.15 48.65 43.30
CA THR A 215 -12.58 49.90 43.81
C THR A 215 -12.94 50.18 45.27
N GLN A 216 -13.83 49.34 45.85
CA GLN A 216 -14.17 49.45 47.29
C GLN A 216 -13.06 48.81 48.13
N ALA A 217 -12.52 49.60 49.05
CA ALA A 217 -11.59 49.11 50.06
C ALA A 217 -12.32 48.24 51.07
N MET A 218 -11.75 47.04 51.41
CA MET A 218 -12.24 46.08 52.43
C MET A 218 -13.37 45.15 52.02
N LEU A 219 -13.31 44.50 50.87
CA LEU A 219 -14.16 43.34 50.57
C LEU A 219 -13.62 42.09 51.27
N LYS A 220 -14.53 41.31 51.91
CA LYS A 220 -14.22 39.98 52.40
C LYS A 220 -14.01 39.03 51.22
N PRO A 221 -13.18 37.99 51.35
CA PRO A 221 -12.98 37.01 50.29
C PRO A 221 -14.26 36.39 49.73
N GLU A 222 -15.31 36.27 50.54
CA GLU A 222 -16.63 35.77 50.19
C GLU A 222 -17.39 36.71 49.25
N ASP A 223 -17.24 38.01 49.42
CA ASP A 223 -17.91 38.99 48.59
C ASP A 223 -17.24 39.07 47.20
N VAL A 224 -15.92 38.91 47.13
CA VAL A 224 -15.19 38.76 45.85
C VAL A 224 -15.65 37.53 45.11
N LYS A 225 -15.88 36.40 45.80
CA LYS A 225 -16.41 35.19 45.16
C LYS A 225 -17.82 35.42 44.62
N LYS A 226 -18.71 36.03 45.39
CA LYS A 226 -20.09 36.34 44.94
C LYS A 226 -20.07 37.25 43.71
N MET A 227 -19.23 38.27 43.69
CA MET A 227 -19.09 39.19 42.58
C MET A 227 -18.63 38.46 41.31
N ARG A 228 -17.62 37.57 41.45
CA ARG A 228 -17.16 36.71 40.34
C ARG A 228 -18.28 35.79 39.82
N ASP A 229 -18.99 35.13 40.73
CA ASP A 229 -20.02 34.14 40.37
C ASP A 229 -21.20 34.85 39.70
N GLN A 230 -21.56 36.05 40.14
CA GLN A 230 -22.59 36.85 39.51
C GLN A 230 -22.18 37.35 38.14
N PHE A 231 -20.94 37.81 37.98
CA PHE A 231 -20.40 38.17 36.67
C PHE A 231 -20.40 36.97 35.68
N VAL A 232 -19.97 35.81 36.15
CA VAL A 232 -19.99 34.58 35.32
C VAL A 232 -21.40 34.20 34.93
N GLU A 233 -22.35 34.34 35.84
CA GLU A 233 -23.76 34.02 35.57
C GLU A 233 -24.37 34.99 34.55
N ASP A 234 -24.11 36.25 34.68
CA ASP A 234 -24.68 37.32 33.85
C ASP A 234 -24.03 37.40 32.45
N PHE A 235 -22.73 37.17 32.34
CA PHE A 235 -21.98 37.36 31.08
C PHE A 235 -21.57 36.05 30.37
N VAL A 236 -21.36 34.97 31.11
CA VAL A 236 -20.85 33.73 30.55
C VAL A 236 -21.91 32.67 30.40
N LYS A 237 -22.81 32.53 31.41
CA LYS A 237 -23.83 31.44 31.43
C LYS A 237 -25.13 31.81 30.73
N LYS A 238 -25.61 33.03 30.84
CA LYS A 238 -26.92 33.42 30.28
C LYS A 238 -27.00 33.49 28.78
N GLY A 239 -25.86 33.36 28.09
CA GLY A 239 -25.84 33.23 26.63
C GLY A 239 -26.57 34.36 25.90
N ASP A 240 -26.63 35.55 26.51
CA ASP A 240 -27.22 36.71 25.85
C ASP A 240 -26.38 37.10 24.66
N LYS A 241 -26.99 37.00 23.49
CA LYS A 241 -26.31 37.18 22.18
C LYS A 241 -25.89 38.61 21.92
N SER A 242 -26.15 39.56 22.81
CA SER A 242 -25.83 40.97 22.63
C SER A 242 -24.36 41.29 22.86
N GLY A 243 -23.65 40.47 23.61
CA GLY A 243 -22.20 40.71 23.90
C GLY A 243 -21.93 42.00 24.69
N ILE A 244 -22.98 42.65 25.21
CA ILE A 244 -22.90 43.91 25.97
C ILE A 244 -23.30 43.67 27.42
N GLY A 245 -22.41 43.93 28.32
CA GLY A 245 -22.63 43.83 29.75
C GLY A 245 -22.49 45.18 30.47
N GLY A 246 -23.30 45.43 31.48
CA GLY A 246 -23.19 46.58 32.35
C GLY A 246 -22.36 46.26 33.59
N LEU A 247 -21.40 47.11 33.91
CA LEU A 247 -20.64 47.08 35.15
C LEU A 247 -21.04 48.31 36.01
N ASP A 248 -21.10 48.12 37.30
CA ASP A 248 -21.29 49.15 38.25
C ASP A 248 -20.00 50.02 38.39
N ALA A 249 -20.14 51.30 38.80
CA ALA A 249 -19.02 52.23 38.96
C ALA A 249 -17.96 51.77 40.00
N THR A 250 -18.23 50.74 40.76
CA THR A 250 -17.32 50.17 41.77
C THR A 250 -16.55 48.94 41.25
N THR A 251 -16.84 48.50 40.04
CA THR A 251 -16.31 47.25 39.50
C THR A 251 -15.63 47.51 38.14
N ASP A 252 -14.36 47.13 38.01
CA ASP A 252 -13.61 47.22 36.77
C ASP A 252 -13.26 45.82 36.29
N PHE A 253 -13.44 45.59 34.99
CA PHE A 253 -13.06 44.32 34.33
C PHE A 253 -11.89 44.55 33.42
N THR A 254 -10.76 43.94 33.79
CA THR A 254 -9.57 43.95 32.94
C THR A 254 -9.47 42.62 32.21
N PRO A 255 -9.68 42.62 30.89
CA PRO A 255 -9.52 41.38 30.13
C PRO A 255 -8.05 40.93 30.15
N VAL A 256 -7.84 39.64 30.43
CA VAL A 256 -6.52 39.01 30.31
C VAL A 256 -6.42 38.40 28.93
N LYS A 257 -5.58 39.03 28.11
CA LYS A 257 -5.26 38.50 26.79
C LYS A 257 -4.35 37.27 26.96
N ILE A 258 -4.90 36.09 26.76
CA ILE A 258 -4.14 34.84 26.76
C ILE A 258 -3.76 34.55 25.31
N GLU A 259 -2.48 34.58 25.01
CA GLU A 259 -1.94 34.13 23.75
C GLU A 259 -1.50 32.65 23.95
N PRO A 260 -2.31 31.68 23.51
CA PRO A 260 -1.95 30.29 23.69
C PRO A 260 -0.75 29.97 22.81
N THR A 261 0.28 29.38 23.41
CA THR A 261 1.43 28.90 22.67
C THR A 261 1.07 27.57 21.99
N THR A 262 1.03 27.57 20.68
CA THR A 262 0.86 26.37 19.86
C THR A 262 2.19 26.01 19.23
N ALA A 263 2.30 24.79 18.70
CA ALA A 263 3.45 24.37 17.91
C ALA A 263 3.59 25.28 16.68
N SER A 264 4.83 25.62 16.32
CA SER A 264 5.11 26.41 15.13
C SER A 264 4.84 25.58 13.86
N ASP A 265 4.52 26.25 12.74
CA ASP A 265 4.32 25.60 11.44
C ASP A 265 5.50 24.70 11.04
N GLY A 266 6.73 25.11 11.36
CA GLY A 266 7.93 24.33 11.11
C GLY A 266 7.98 23.02 11.92
N GLN A 267 7.48 23.04 13.16
CA GLN A 267 7.39 21.84 14.01
C GLN A 267 6.31 20.89 13.48
N VAL A 268 5.15 21.41 13.10
CA VAL A 268 4.06 20.60 12.51
C VAL A 268 4.54 19.94 11.21
N LYS A 269 5.13 20.72 10.29
CA LYS A 269 5.70 20.19 9.05
C LYS A 269 6.77 19.13 9.27
N ASN A 270 7.62 19.28 10.30
CA ASN A 270 8.63 18.28 10.62
C ASN A 270 8.01 16.95 11.09
N ILE A 271 6.92 17.03 11.86
CA ILE A 271 6.19 15.84 12.30
C ILE A 271 5.54 15.13 11.10
N ASP A 272 4.88 15.89 10.22
CA ASP A 272 4.29 15.35 9.00
C ASP A 272 5.34 14.73 8.07
N ASN A 273 6.47 15.40 7.86
CA ASN A 273 7.57 14.86 7.05
C ASN A 273 8.13 13.56 7.62
N LYS A 274 8.21 13.39 8.94
CA LYS A 274 8.63 12.13 9.57
C LYS A 274 7.63 11.01 9.31
N LEU A 275 6.33 11.32 9.32
CA LEU A 275 5.29 10.36 9.00
C LEU A 275 5.38 9.94 7.53
N LEU A 276 5.48 10.89 6.62
CA LEU A 276 5.63 10.63 5.19
C LEU A 276 6.90 9.81 4.88
N ALA A 277 8.02 10.17 5.52
CA ALA A 277 9.28 9.44 5.36
C ALA A 277 9.21 7.99 5.87
N TYR A 278 8.43 7.71 6.93
CA TYR A 278 8.21 6.35 7.41
C TYR A 278 7.52 5.48 6.36
N PHE A 279 6.56 6.02 5.62
CA PHE A 279 5.87 5.32 4.53
C PHE A 279 6.59 5.42 3.19
N GLY A 280 7.65 6.25 3.07
CA GLY A 280 8.38 6.44 1.83
C GLY A 280 7.60 7.19 0.75
N ILE A 281 6.64 8.03 1.14
CA ILE A 281 5.79 8.78 0.22
C ILE A 281 5.95 10.29 0.41
N SER A 282 5.57 11.05 -0.60
CA SER A 282 5.51 12.51 -0.53
C SER A 282 4.08 13.03 -0.49
N ASP A 283 3.92 14.28 -0.07
CA ASP A 283 2.62 14.93 -0.01
C ASP A 283 1.99 15.08 -1.41
N GLU A 284 2.79 15.27 -2.46
CA GLU A 284 2.34 15.34 -3.85
C GLU A 284 1.69 14.03 -4.29
N ILE A 285 2.22 12.87 -3.86
CA ILE A 285 1.64 11.56 -4.15
C ILE A 285 0.28 11.41 -3.46
N ILE A 286 0.17 11.83 -2.19
CA ILE A 286 -1.09 11.79 -1.44
C ILE A 286 -2.14 12.67 -2.10
N GLN A 287 -1.78 13.91 -2.46
CA GLN A 287 -2.68 14.88 -3.08
C GLN A 287 -2.93 14.63 -4.56
N SER A 288 -2.28 13.63 -5.18
CA SER A 288 -2.36 13.34 -6.62
C SER A 288 -1.92 14.53 -7.51
N LYS A 289 -0.95 15.32 -7.03
CA LYS A 289 -0.37 16.48 -7.72
C LYS A 289 1.08 16.23 -8.12
N TYR A 290 1.44 15.00 -8.39
CA TYR A 290 2.79 14.59 -8.71
C TYR A 290 3.16 14.80 -10.19
N THR A 291 4.43 15.04 -10.44
CA THR A 291 5.06 14.96 -11.76
C THR A 291 5.35 13.50 -12.14
N GLU A 292 5.69 13.27 -13.41
CA GLU A 292 6.10 11.92 -13.88
C GLU A 292 7.34 11.42 -13.12
N ASP A 293 8.32 12.28 -12.87
CA ASP A 293 9.53 11.93 -12.13
C ASP A 293 9.23 11.56 -10.67
N GLN A 294 8.34 12.31 -10.01
CA GLN A 294 7.90 12.00 -8.64
C GLN A 294 7.14 10.67 -8.59
N TRP A 295 6.33 10.40 -9.62
CA TRP A 295 5.65 9.12 -9.74
C TRP A 295 6.64 7.96 -9.92
N ASN A 296 7.62 8.11 -10.82
CA ASN A 296 8.63 7.08 -11.06
C ASN A 296 9.44 6.80 -9.80
N ALA A 297 9.88 7.85 -9.09
CA ALA A 297 10.58 7.71 -7.82
C ALA A 297 9.74 6.96 -6.76
N PHE A 298 8.47 7.29 -6.62
CA PHE A 298 7.54 6.58 -5.72
C PHE A 298 7.36 5.12 -6.15
N TYR A 299 7.19 4.87 -7.44
CA TYR A 299 7.03 3.53 -7.97
C TYR A 299 8.27 2.67 -7.66
N GLU A 300 9.47 3.14 -8.01
CA GLU A 300 10.72 2.41 -7.84
C GLU A 300 11.11 2.20 -6.37
N SER A 301 10.81 3.16 -5.50
CA SER A 301 11.20 3.08 -4.10
C SER A 301 10.20 2.34 -3.20
N VAL A 302 8.90 2.34 -3.55
CA VAL A 302 7.84 1.81 -2.67
C VAL A 302 7.07 0.67 -3.34
N LEU A 303 6.54 0.89 -4.54
CA LEU A 303 5.63 -0.09 -5.16
C LEU A 303 6.39 -1.28 -5.76
N GLU A 304 7.49 -1.05 -6.44
CA GLU A 304 8.28 -2.12 -7.08
C GLU A 304 8.83 -3.13 -6.07
N PRO A 305 9.40 -2.73 -4.92
CA PRO A 305 9.82 -3.67 -3.88
C PRO A 305 8.67 -4.53 -3.34
N ILE A 306 7.47 -3.96 -3.17
CA ILE A 306 6.27 -4.71 -2.77
C ILE A 306 5.91 -5.72 -3.86
N GLY A 307 5.87 -5.29 -5.12
CA GLY A 307 5.58 -6.16 -6.26
C GLY A 307 6.59 -7.30 -6.42
N LEU A 308 7.87 -7.02 -6.20
CA LEU A 308 8.93 -8.03 -6.22
C LEU A 308 8.75 -9.06 -5.09
N GLN A 309 8.51 -8.60 -3.86
CA GLN A 309 8.26 -9.49 -2.72
C GLN A 309 7.01 -10.36 -2.96
N MET A 310 5.93 -9.75 -3.47
CA MET A 310 4.73 -10.49 -3.84
C MET A 310 5.04 -11.55 -4.92
N SER A 311 5.80 -11.20 -5.94
CA SER A 311 6.17 -12.13 -7.03
C SER A 311 6.90 -13.36 -6.49
N LEU A 312 7.89 -13.13 -5.64
CA LEU A 312 8.71 -14.20 -5.04
C LEU A 312 7.90 -15.07 -4.08
N GLU A 313 7.14 -14.45 -3.16
CA GLU A 313 6.38 -15.19 -2.16
C GLU A 313 5.20 -15.96 -2.78
N PHE A 314 4.47 -15.37 -3.72
CA PHE A 314 3.40 -16.08 -4.42
C PHE A 314 3.96 -17.25 -5.23
N THR A 315 5.06 -17.05 -5.96
CA THR A 315 5.73 -18.14 -6.67
C THR A 315 6.15 -19.26 -5.72
N ASN A 316 6.75 -18.89 -4.61
CA ASN A 316 7.26 -19.86 -3.64
C ASN A 316 6.16 -20.72 -3.03
N LYS A 317 5.01 -20.14 -2.72
CA LYS A 317 3.93 -20.78 -1.99
C LYS A 317 2.87 -21.44 -2.88
N LEU A 318 2.68 -20.93 -4.09
CA LEU A 318 1.66 -21.45 -5.00
C LEU A 318 2.14 -22.68 -5.79
N PHE A 319 3.44 -22.76 -6.09
CA PHE A 319 4.01 -23.86 -6.88
C PHE A 319 4.86 -24.82 -6.06
N THR A 320 4.77 -26.07 -6.43
CA THR A 320 5.67 -27.12 -5.94
C THR A 320 7.09 -26.92 -6.49
N PRO A 321 8.13 -27.51 -5.86
CA PRO A 321 9.50 -27.45 -6.41
C PRO A 321 9.57 -27.92 -7.86
N THR A 322 8.83 -28.95 -8.23
CA THR A 322 8.79 -29.48 -9.59
C THR A 322 8.22 -28.46 -10.57
N GLU A 323 7.08 -27.83 -10.23
CA GLU A 323 6.47 -26.81 -11.07
C GLU A 323 7.36 -25.57 -11.25
N LYS A 324 8.08 -25.16 -10.20
CA LYS A 324 9.08 -24.09 -10.29
C LYS A 324 10.23 -24.45 -11.22
N ASN A 325 10.73 -25.68 -11.16
CA ASN A 325 11.77 -26.17 -12.06
C ASN A 325 11.32 -26.23 -13.55
N PHE A 326 10.00 -26.32 -13.79
CA PHE A 326 9.41 -26.16 -15.12
C PHE A 326 9.20 -24.70 -15.52
N GLY A 327 9.75 -23.74 -14.78
CA GLY A 327 9.72 -22.32 -15.09
C GLY A 327 8.41 -21.61 -14.77
N ASN A 328 7.54 -22.19 -13.92
CA ASN A 328 6.32 -21.50 -13.51
C ASN A 328 6.63 -20.42 -12.47
N GLU A 329 6.19 -19.21 -12.75
CA GLU A 329 6.39 -18.05 -11.90
C GLU A 329 5.14 -17.14 -11.88
N ILE A 330 4.96 -16.43 -10.78
CA ILE A 330 4.00 -15.33 -10.68
C ILE A 330 4.77 -14.03 -10.68
N ILE A 331 4.43 -13.13 -11.58
CA ILE A 331 5.03 -11.80 -11.66
C ILE A 331 3.95 -10.77 -11.41
N PHE A 332 4.24 -9.85 -10.49
CA PHE A 332 3.43 -8.66 -10.26
C PHE A 332 4.11 -7.50 -10.98
N GLU A 333 3.56 -7.10 -12.09
CA GLU A 333 4.07 -5.98 -12.87
C GLU A 333 3.04 -4.86 -12.88
N SER A 334 3.54 -3.65 -12.70
CA SER A 334 2.82 -2.50 -13.17
C SER A 334 3.36 -2.18 -14.55
N ASN A 335 2.49 -2.10 -15.53
CA ASN A 335 2.90 -1.58 -16.82
C ASN A 335 3.25 -0.09 -16.65
N ARG A 336 4.53 0.21 -16.47
CA ARG A 336 5.03 1.59 -16.26
C ARG A 336 4.52 2.53 -17.36
N LEU A 337 4.39 2.02 -18.58
CA LEU A 337 3.90 2.77 -19.73
C LEU A 337 2.40 3.12 -19.64
N GLN A 338 1.60 2.38 -18.89
CA GLN A 338 0.19 2.77 -18.67
C GLN A 338 0.06 4.08 -17.88
N TYR A 339 1.02 4.36 -16.99
CA TYR A 339 1.04 5.56 -16.14
C TYR A 339 1.86 6.71 -16.75
N ALA A 340 2.61 6.43 -17.81
CA ALA A 340 3.31 7.46 -18.54
C ALA A 340 2.36 8.51 -19.09
N SER A 341 2.80 9.75 -19.13
CA SER A 341 2.03 10.83 -19.72
C SER A 341 1.72 10.55 -21.18
N ASN A 342 0.64 11.11 -21.71
CA ASN A 342 0.35 10.97 -23.14
C ASN A 342 1.49 11.50 -24.01
N LYS A 343 2.22 12.50 -23.52
CA LYS A 343 3.42 13.03 -24.20
C LYS A 343 4.50 11.96 -24.29
N THR A 344 4.85 11.31 -23.20
CA THR A 344 5.84 10.22 -23.13
C THR A 344 5.43 9.03 -24.00
N LYS A 345 4.13 8.67 -24.01
CA LYS A 345 3.59 7.62 -24.87
C LYS A 345 3.75 7.95 -26.37
N ILE A 346 3.49 9.20 -26.73
CA ILE A 346 3.65 9.67 -28.11
C ILE A 346 5.12 9.71 -28.51
N GLU A 347 6.01 10.10 -27.61
CA GLU A 347 7.47 10.03 -27.83
C GLU A 347 7.93 8.59 -28.01
N LEU A 348 7.46 7.67 -27.17
CA LEU A 348 7.74 6.24 -27.30
C LEU A 348 7.36 5.71 -28.69
N LEU A 349 6.18 6.06 -29.20
CA LEU A 349 5.75 5.64 -30.55
C LEU A 349 6.72 5.99 -31.65
N ARG A 350 7.47 7.08 -31.51
CA ARG A 350 8.43 7.50 -32.54
C ARG A 350 9.65 6.57 -32.64
N TYR A 351 10.01 5.93 -31.52
CA TYR A 351 11.24 5.12 -31.41
C TYR A 351 10.95 3.64 -31.23
N ALA A 352 9.78 3.26 -30.75
CA ALA A 352 9.46 1.88 -30.40
C ALA A 352 9.05 1.01 -31.60
N ASN A 353 8.75 1.60 -32.76
CA ASN A 353 8.28 0.86 -33.93
C ASN A 353 9.25 -0.22 -34.41
N ASN A 354 10.55 -0.06 -34.15
CA ASN A 354 11.58 -1.02 -34.53
C ASN A 354 11.82 -2.12 -33.47
N ILE A 355 11.23 -1.98 -32.29
CA ILE A 355 11.47 -2.84 -31.12
C ILE A 355 10.21 -3.60 -30.73
N MET A 356 9.05 -2.94 -30.85
CA MET A 356 7.75 -3.47 -30.42
C MET A 356 6.86 -3.77 -31.62
N THR A 357 6.07 -4.81 -31.49
CA THR A 357 5.01 -5.12 -32.46
C THR A 357 3.88 -4.09 -32.40
N VAL A 358 3.10 -3.99 -33.47
CA VAL A 358 1.91 -3.11 -33.51
C VAL A 358 0.92 -3.48 -32.40
N ASN A 359 0.77 -4.76 -32.06
CA ASN A 359 -0.13 -5.21 -31.00
C ASN A 359 0.38 -4.83 -29.61
N GLU A 360 1.68 -4.92 -29.35
CA GLU A 360 2.29 -4.45 -28.08
C GLU A 360 2.15 -2.93 -27.92
N LEU A 361 2.34 -2.16 -28.99
CA LEU A 361 2.10 -0.71 -28.97
C LEU A 361 0.63 -0.38 -28.71
N ARG A 362 -0.30 -1.14 -29.30
CA ARG A 362 -1.74 -0.99 -29.02
C ARG A 362 -2.07 -1.27 -27.57
N GLU A 363 -1.44 -2.26 -26.96
CA GLU A 363 -1.60 -2.59 -25.53
C GLU A 363 -1.15 -1.42 -24.62
N VAL A 364 -0.06 -0.72 -24.95
CA VAL A 364 0.39 0.49 -24.23
C VAL A 364 -0.70 1.59 -24.20
N PHE A 365 -1.51 1.67 -25.28
CA PHE A 365 -2.62 2.61 -25.39
C PHE A 365 -3.96 2.00 -24.95
N ASN A 366 -3.94 0.81 -24.34
CA ASN A 366 -5.15 0.08 -23.92
C ASN A 366 -6.12 -0.18 -25.07
N LEU A 367 -5.60 -0.44 -26.27
CA LEU A 367 -6.35 -0.81 -27.45
C LEU A 367 -6.30 -2.32 -27.66
N ALA A 368 -7.41 -2.93 -28.08
CA ALA A 368 -7.46 -4.35 -28.38
C ALA A 368 -6.48 -4.72 -29.52
N PRO A 369 -5.84 -5.90 -29.45
CA PRO A 369 -4.98 -6.38 -30.55
C PRO A 369 -5.79 -6.49 -31.84
N ARG A 370 -5.12 -6.34 -32.98
CA ARG A 370 -5.70 -6.52 -34.32
C ARG A 370 -5.04 -7.71 -35.00
N GLU A 371 -5.76 -8.35 -35.89
CA GLU A 371 -5.24 -9.39 -36.74
C GLU A 371 -4.11 -8.86 -37.64
N GLY A 372 -3.02 -9.62 -37.74
CA GLY A 372 -1.81 -9.21 -38.46
C GLY A 372 -0.97 -8.11 -37.75
N GLY A 373 -1.26 -7.81 -36.47
CA GLY A 373 -0.54 -6.79 -35.72
C GLY A 373 0.68 -7.30 -34.95
N ASP A 374 1.04 -8.59 -35.04
CA ASP A 374 2.22 -9.17 -34.38
C ASP A 374 3.48 -9.05 -35.26
N ILE A 375 3.60 -7.93 -35.97
CA ILE A 375 4.72 -7.57 -36.82
C ILE A 375 5.43 -6.35 -36.24
N ILE A 376 6.75 -6.34 -36.33
CA ILE A 376 7.58 -5.17 -36.02
C ILE A 376 7.66 -4.34 -37.32
N MET A 377 7.32 -3.04 -37.17
CA MET A 377 7.41 -2.12 -38.32
C MET A 377 8.80 -1.50 -38.36
N GLN A 378 9.50 -1.70 -39.44
CA GLN A 378 10.81 -1.11 -39.66
C GLN A 378 10.72 0.13 -40.54
N SER A 379 11.38 1.21 -40.14
CA SER A 379 11.49 2.40 -40.96
C SER A 379 12.54 2.17 -42.03
N LEU A 380 12.25 2.52 -43.29
CA LEU A 380 13.22 2.46 -44.40
C LEU A 380 14.46 3.38 -44.18
N ASN A 381 14.40 4.24 -43.15
CA ASN A 381 15.53 5.12 -42.82
C ASN A 381 16.60 4.46 -41.92
N PHE A 382 16.37 3.23 -41.47
CA PHE A 382 17.36 2.46 -40.72
C PHE A 382 17.88 1.31 -41.55
N ILE A 383 19.20 1.32 -41.78
CA ILE A 383 19.95 0.29 -42.50
C ILE A 383 20.80 -0.45 -41.49
N ASP A 384 20.97 -1.76 -41.68
CA ASP A 384 21.91 -2.57 -40.91
C ASP A 384 23.32 -1.98 -41.06
N SER A 385 24.02 -1.76 -39.95
CA SER A 385 25.34 -1.16 -39.93
C SER A 385 26.39 -1.96 -40.70
N THR A 386 26.15 -3.25 -40.93
CA THR A 386 27.04 -4.12 -41.69
C THR A 386 26.97 -3.89 -43.20
N ILE A 387 25.83 -3.40 -43.71
CA ILE A 387 25.62 -3.10 -45.14
C ILE A 387 25.48 -1.58 -45.41
N ALA A 388 25.65 -0.75 -44.40
CA ALA A 388 25.47 0.70 -44.51
C ALA A 388 26.49 1.32 -45.45
N SER A 389 27.74 0.81 -45.51
CA SER A 389 28.78 1.26 -46.42
C SER A 389 28.46 0.93 -47.90
N ASP A 390 27.95 -0.26 -48.15
CA ASP A 390 27.60 -0.73 -49.49
C ASP A 390 26.40 0.04 -50.05
N TYR A 391 25.43 0.36 -49.16
CA TYR A 391 24.26 1.15 -49.50
C TYR A 391 24.61 2.64 -49.79
N GLN A 392 25.58 3.20 -49.05
CA GLN A 392 26.03 4.59 -49.28
C GLN A 392 26.87 4.72 -50.54
N LEU A 393 27.60 3.67 -50.95
CA LEU A 393 28.41 3.65 -52.13
C LEU A 393 27.64 3.40 -53.43
N GLY A 394 26.34 3.08 -53.32
CA GLY A 394 25.44 2.96 -54.47
C GLY A 394 25.76 1.77 -55.39
N GLU A 395 26.43 0.72 -54.88
CA GLU A 395 26.59 -0.53 -55.59
C GLU A 395 25.26 -1.29 -55.65
N ASN A 396 24.36 -0.78 -56.49
CA ASN A 396 23.31 -1.60 -57.04
C ASN A 396 23.97 -2.55 -58.02
N ASN A 397 24.01 -3.83 -57.75
CA ASN A 397 24.16 -4.87 -58.74
C ASN A 397 22.94 -4.78 -59.67
N SER A 398 23.06 -3.97 -60.71
CA SER A 398 22.26 -4.11 -61.90
C SER A 398 22.82 -5.33 -62.63
N ASP A 399 22.19 -6.47 -62.46
CA ASP A 399 22.31 -7.58 -63.38
C ASP A 399 21.91 -7.10 -64.76
N ASP A 400 22.97 -6.71 -65.55
CA ASP A 400 22.88 -6.53 -67.00
C ASP A 400 22.55 -7.89 -67.58
N THR A 401 21.33 -8.21 -67.82
CA THR A 401 20.87 -9.18 -68.77
C THR A 401 21.06 -8.54 -70.18
N ASN A 402 22.22 -8.78 -70.76
CA ASN A 402 22.47 -8.56 -72.17
C ASN A 402 21.57 -9.47 -73.01
N ASP A 403 20.46 -8.91 -73.51
CA ASP A 403 19.72 -9.46 -74.64
C ASP A 403 20.41 -9.06 -75.95
N ASN A 404 21.26 -9.93 -76.43
CA ASN A 404 21.74 -9.91 -77.80
C ASN A 404 20.63 -10.35 -78.76
N ASN A 405 19.90 -9.40 -79.31
CA ASN A 405 19.10 -9.66 -80.49
C ASN A 405 20.01 -9.48 -81.70
N GLU A 406 20.47 -10.60 -82.22
CA GLU A 406 20.96 -10.67 -83.60
C GLU A 406 19.82 -10.54 -84.59
N GLU A 407 19.87 -9.46 -85.33
CA GLU A 407 19.13 -9.32 -86.58
C GLU A 407 19.62 -10.41 -87.55
N ASN A 408 18.72 -11.09 -88.16
CA ASN A 408 18.93 -11.76 -89.48
C ASN A 408 17.74 -11.43 -90.37
N GLU A 409 18.10 -10.72 -91.41
CA GLU A 409 17.36 -10.52 -92.66
C GLU A 409 17.02 -11.86 -93.33
N GLU A 410 15.84 -12.08 -93.78
CA GLU A 410 15.33 -12.27 -95.14
C GLU A 410 13.81 -12.49 -95.14
#